data_cb1ea6e9153c464a3d7529fef1d0286d
#
_entry.id   cb1ea6e9153c464a3d7529fef1d0286d
#
_cell.length_a   1.000
_cell.length_b   1.000
_cell.length_c   1.000
_cell.angle_alpha   90.00
_cell.angle_beta   90.00
_cell.angle_gamma   90.00
#
_symmetry.space_group_name_H-M   'P 1'
#
loop_
_entity.id
_entity.type
_entity.pdbx_description
1 polymer ?
#
loop_
_entity_poly.entity_id
_entity_poly.type
_entity_poly.pdbx_seq_one_letter_code
_entity_poly.pdbx_strand_id
1 'polypeptide(L)'
;MADYKITLLKGDGIGPEIVNQAVKVLDCAAEKFGFGVTYDEALLGGCAIDATGVPLPDETVAKCKASDSVLLGAVGGPKWDSQPGNNRPEAGLLGIRGALGLFANLRPSVIFGPLKSASPIKDEIIGGNLDVMIVRELTGGIYFGERGRKEVNGQPAAWDTEMYTIGEVERIARVAFDLAMKRNKKLTSVDKANVLESSRLWRETVKRVAEDYPEVELNHMYVDNCAMQLVRNPRQFDVILTSNIFGDILSDEA
;
A
#
# COMPACT_ATOMS: atom_id res chain seq x y z
N MET A 1 -6.08 -29.06 13.73
CA MET A 1 -5.33 -28.27 12.74
C MET A 1 -5.98 -26.90 12.72
N ALA A 2 -5.22 -25.85 12.48
CA ALA A 2 -5.83 -24.54 12.26
C ALA A 2 -6.48 -24.54 10.87
N ASP A 3 -7.71 -24.05 10.78
CA ASP A 3 -8.45 -23.91 9.53
C ASP A 3 -8.68 -22.43 9.27
N TYR A 4 -8.27 -21.95 8.10
CA TYR A 4 -8.37 -20.56 7.70
C TYR A 4 -9.40 -20.37 6.58
N LYS A 5 -10.24 -19.36 6.72
CA LYS A 5 -11.16 -18.93 5.67
C LYS A 5 -10.58 -17.73 4.93
N ILE A 6 -10.43 -17.83 3.61
CA ILE A 6 -9.88 -16.78 2.76
C ILE A 6 -10.92 -16.34 1.73
N THR A 7 -11.20 -15.03 1.67
CA THR A 7 -12.01 -14.47 0.60
C THR A 7 -11.13 -14.17 -0.60
N LEU A 8 -11.49 -14.69 -1.78
CA LEU A 8 -10.83 -14.45 -3.05
C LEU A 8 -11.51 -13.30 -3.78
N LEU A 9 -10.81 -12.21 -3.96
CA LEU A 9 -11.19 -11.08 -4.80
C LEU A 9 -10.33 -11.12 -6.07
N LYS A 10 -10.75 -11.90 -7.07
CA LYS A 10 -9.98 -12.08 -8.31
C LYS A 10 -9.82 -10.78 -9.08
N GLY A 11 -10.87 -9.92 -9.05
CA GLY A 11 -10.86 -8.61 -9.71
C GLY A 11 -10.89 -8.70 -11.23
N ASP A 12 -10.07 -7.87 -11.88
CA ASP A 12 -10.14 -7.56 -13.31
C ASP A 12 -8.87 -7.98 -14.07
N GLY A 13 -8.93 -8.00 -15.39
CA GLY A 13 -7.79 -8.21 -16.27
C GLY A 13 -7.02 -9.51 -15.97
N ILE A 14 -5.75 -9.38 -15.59
CA ILE A 14 -4.89 -10.51 -15.21
C ILE A 14 -5.22 -11.10 -13.81
N GLY A 15 -6.05 -10.42 -13.03
CA GLY A 15 -6.36 -10.80 -11.64
C GLY A 15 -6.80 -12.24 -11.45
N PRO A 16 -7.80 -12.76 -12.21
CA PRO A 16 -8.20 -14.16 -12.09
C PRO A 16 -7.08 -15.16 -12.34
N GLU A 17 -6.20 -14.89 -13.30
CA GLU A 17 -5.07 -15.75 -13.64
C GLU A 17 -4.07 -15.83 -12.49
N ILE A 18 -3.62 -14.69 -11.97
CA ILE A 18 -2.62 -14.63 -10.89
C ILE A 18 -3.17 -15.20 -9.57
N VAL A 19 -4.45 -14.92 -9.22
CA VAL A 19 -5.07 -15.47 -8.01
C VAL A 19 -5.18 -16.98 -8.10
N ASN A 20 -5.55 -17.54 -9.25
CA ASN A 20 -5.61 -18.99 -9.43
C ASN A 20 -4.24 -19.67 -9.25
N GLN A 21 -3.12 -19.01 -9.62
CA GLN A 21 -1.79 -19.55 -9.34
C GLN A 21 -1.41 -19.39 -7.86
N ALA A 22 -1.76 -18.28 -7.23
CA ALA A 22 -1.52 -18.06 -5.82
C ALA A 22 -2.26 -19.08 -4.94
N VAL A 23 -3.51 -19.44 -5.29
CA VAL A 23 -4.29 -20.49 -4.61
C VAL A 23 -3.56 -21.83 -4.67
N LYS A 24 -3.00 -22.24 -5.83
CA LYS A 24 -2.25 -23.51 -5.91
C LYS A 24 -1.03 -23.53 -4.97
N VAL A 25 -0.33 -22.40 -4.85
CA VAL A 25 0.82 -22.30 -3.92
C VAL A 25 0.35 -22.39 -2.49
N LEU A 26 -0.78 -21.73 -2.16
CA LEU A 26 -1.36 -21.76 -0.82
C LEU A 26 -1.83 -23.18 -0.44
N ASP A 27 -2.47 -23.90 -1.36
CA ASP A 27 -2.89 -25.29 -1.16
C ASP A 27 -1.68 -26.20 -0.89
N CYS A 28 -0.61 -26.08 -1.67
CA CYS A 28 0.64 -26.79 -1.43
C CYS A 28 1.26 -26.45 -0.07
N ALA A 29 1.21 -25.18 0.34
CA ALA A 29 1.70 -24.77 1.64
C ALA A 29 0.84 -25.34 2.78
N ALA A 30 -0.49 -25.33 2.63
CA ALA A 30 -1.43 -25.89 3.57
C ALA A 30 -1.17 -27.39 3.81
N GLU A 31 -1.03 -28.15 2.73
CA GLU A 31 -0.67 -29.57 2.78
C GLU A 31 0.69 -29.79 3.47
N LYS A 32 1.72 -29.03 3.06
CA LYS A 32 3.08 -29.18 3.58
C LYS A 32 3.22 -28.85 5.06
N PHE A 33 2.50 -27.82 5.52
CA PHE A 33 2.61 -27.32 6.90
C PHE A 33 1.44 -27.75 7.81
N GLY A 34 0.48 -28.52 7.30
CA GLY A 34 -0.57 -29.17 8.10
C GLY A 34 -1.63 -28.18 8.62
N PHE A 35 -2.13 -27.26 7.79
CA PHE A 35 -3.28 -26.43 8.11
C PHE A 35 -4.35 -26.54 7.02
N GLY A 36 -5.63 -26.24 7.36
CA GLY A 36 -6.74 -26.22 6.40
C GLY A 36 -6.95 -24.81 5.81
N VAL A 37 -7.41 -24.75 4.56
CA VAL A 37 -7.83 -23.51 3.93
C VAL A 37 -9.16 -23.74 3.22
N THR A 38 -10.09 -22.79 3.41
CA THR A 38 -11.35 -22.73 2.66
C THR A 38 -11.45 -21.39 1.95
N TYR A 39 -12.00 -21.40 0.73
CA TYR A 39 -12.08 -20.21 -0.10
C TYR A 39 -13.54 -19.81 -0.32
N ASP A 40 -13.81 -18.50 -0.25
CA ASP A 40 -15.08 -17.89 -0.63
C ASP A 40 -14.81 -16.80 -1.69
N GLU A 41 -15.43 -16.88 -2.86
CA GLU A 41 -15.21 -15.91 -3.92
C GLU A 41 -16.20 -14.74 -3.81
N ALA A 42 -15.71 -13.51 -4.09
CA ALA A 42 -16.53 -12.32 -4.16
C ALA A 42 -16.05 -11.37 -5.27
N LEU A 43 -16.94 -10.49 -5.73
CA LEU A 43 -16.66 -9.56 -6.82
C LEU A 43 -16.13 -8.23 -6.27
N LEU A 44 -15.10 -7.68 -6.93
CA LEU A 44 -14.56 -6.36 -6.64
C LEU A 44 -14.04 -5.71 -7.92
N GLY A 45 -14.26 -4.42 -8.08
CA GLY A 45 -13.75 -3.66 -9.21
C GLY A 45 -14.66 -3.66 -10.43
N GLY A 46 -14.09 -3.72 -11.62
CA GLY A 46 -14.81 -3.67 -12.87
C GLY A 46 -15.75 -4.86 -13.11
N CYS A 47 -15.33 -6.06 -12.72
CA CYS A 47 -16.18 -7.25 -12.79
C CYS A 47 -17.42 -7.12 -11.87
N ALA A 48 -17.28 -6.43 -10.73
CA ALA A 48 -18.41 -6.14 -9.86
C ALA A 48 -19.36 -5.10 -10.50
N ILE A 49 -18.83 -4.06 -11.12
CA ILE A 49 -19.62 -3.06 -11.87
C ILE A 49 -20.43 -3.75 -12.96
N ASP A 50 -19.80 -4.63 -13.74
CA ASP A 50 -20.48 -5.34 -14.83
C ASP A 50 -21.64 -6.24 -14.33
N ALA A 51 -21.48 -6.85 -13.16
CA ALA A 51 -22.45 -7.77 -12.60
C ALA A 51 -23.56 -7.09 -11.76
N THR A 52 -23.22 -6.01 -11.05
CA THR A 52 -24.09 -5.43 -10.01
C THR A 52 -24.32 -3.92 -10.14
N GLY A 53 -23.57 -3.26 -11.02
CA GLY A 53 -23.61 -1.81 -11.21
C GLY A 53 -22.74 -1.01 -10.23
N VAL A 54 -22.11 -1.65 -9.23
CA VAL A 54 -21.25 -1.01 -8.23
C VAL A 54 -19.89 -1.69 -8.11
N PRO A 55 -18.80 -0.95 -7.84
CA PRO A 55 -17.44 -1.52 -7.79
C PRO A 55 -17.17 -2.35 -6.52
N LEU A 56 -17.99 -2.19 -5.47
CA LEU A 56 -17.88 -2.90 -4.20
C LEU A 56 -19.28 -3.22 -3.66
N PRO A 57 -19.82 -4.42 -3.92
CA PRO A 57 -21.07 -4.86 -3.34
C PRO A 57 -20.99 -5.06 -1.82
N ASP A 58 -22.06 -4.81 -1.09
CA ASP A 58 -22.16 -5.02 0.37
C ASP A 58 -21.88 -6.48 0.76
N GLU A 59 -22.31 -7.44 -0.07
CA GLU A 59 -22.02 -8.87 0.12
C GLU A 59 -20.51 -9.13 0.14
N THR A 60 -19.75 -8.48 -0.74
CA THR A 60 -18.29 -8.59 -0.76
C THR A 60 -17.66 -8.12 0.54
N VAL A 61 -18.10 -6.96 1.05
CA VAL A 61 -17.64 -6.44 2.34
C VAL A 61 -17.97 -7.42 3.48
N ALA A 62 -19.19 -7.97 3.48
CA ALA A 62 -19.60 -8.94 4.50
C ALA A 62 -18.74 -10.22 4.48
N LYS A 63 -18.48 -10.79 3.29
CA LYS A 63 -17.62 -11.96 3.13
C LYS A 63 -16.19 -11.69 3.60
N CYS A 64 -15.60 -10.57 3.20
CA CYS A 64 -14.25 -10.19 3.60
C CYS A 64 -14.12 -10.01 5.13
N LYS A 65 -15.12 -9.38 5.78
CA LYS A 65 -15.15 -9.25 7.24
C LYS A 65 -15.31 -10.58 7.98
N ALA A 66 -15.92 -11.57 7.35
CA ALA A 66 -16.16 -12.90 7.91
C ALA A 66 -15.03 -13.90 7.63
N SER A 67 -13.96 -13.48 6.98
CA SER A 67 -12.78 -14.30 6.66
C SER A 67 -11.57 -13.90 7.48
N ASP A 68 -10.62 -14.82 7.62
CA ASP A 68 -9.35 -14.57 8.32
C ASP A 68 -8.40 -13.72 7.48
N SER A 69 -8.50 -13.83 6.15
CA SER A 69 -7.68 -13.05 5.21
C SER A 69 -8.41 -12.85 3.87
N VAL A 70 -7.92 -11.90 3.09
CA VAL A 70 -8.41 -11.62 1.75
C VAL A 70 -7.25 -11.71 0.77
N LEU A 71 -7.41 -12.52 -0.28
CA LEU A 71 -6.46 -12.60 -1.39
C LEU A 71 -7.02 -11.81 -2.57
N LEU A 72 -6.36 -10.69 -2.88
CA LEU A 72 -6.76 -9.78 -3.94
C LEU A 72 -5.86 -9.94 -5.17
N GLY A 73 -6.48 -9.98 -6.35
CA GLY A 73 -5.79 -9.96 -7.63
C GLY A 73 -5.49 -8.54 -8.14
N ALA A 74 -6.04 -8.20 -9.29
CA ALA A 74 -5.87 -6.90 -9.91
C ALA A 74 -7.23 -6.19 -10.08
N VAL A 75 -7.23 -4.87 -10.06
CA VAL A 75 -8.45 -4.06 -10.17
C VAL A 75 -8.25 -2.98 -11.22
N GLY A 76 -9.25 -2.79 -12.08
CA GLY A 76 -9.27 -1.74 -13.08
C GLY A 76 -8.91 -2.21 -14.49
N GLY A 77 -9.08 -1.29 -15.43
CA GLY A 77 -8.77 -1.48 -16.84
C GLY A 77 -9.48 -0.47 -17.72
N PRO A 78 -9.03 -0.31 -18.98
CA PRO A 78 -9.53 0.74 -19.90
C PRO A 78 -11.04 0.71 -20.14
N LYS A 79 -11.66 -0.45 -19.99
CA LYS A 79 -13.12 -0.63 -20.18
C LYS A 79 -13.94 0.31 -19.30
N TRP A 80 -13.46 0.64 -18.11
CA TRP A 80 -14.19 1.42 -17.10
C TRP A 80 -13.70 2.86 -16.95
N ASP A 81 -12.79 3.35 -17.81
CA ASP A 81 -12.24 4.71 -17.75
C ASP A 81 -13.31 5.81 -17.87
N SER A 82 -14.41 5.53 -18.57
CA SER A 82 -15.52 6.46 -18.74
C SER A 82 -16.50 6.51 -17.55
N GLN A 83 -16.34 5.64 -16.56
CA GLN A 83 -17.19 5.64 -15.36
C GLN A 83 -16.97 6.89 -14.51
N PRO A 84 -18.00 7.42 -13.82
CA PRO A 84 -17.80 8.49 -12.85
C PRO A 84 -16.87 8.04 -11.72
N GLY A 85 -16.12 8.96 -11.13
CA GLY A 85 -15.04 8.64 -10.19
C GLY A 85 -15.43 7.76 -8.99
N ASN A 86 -16.67 7.92 -8.48
CA ASN A 86 -17.21 7.10 -7.40
C ASN A 86 -17.68 5.69 -7.86
N ASN A 87 -17.76 5.44 -9.16
CA ASN A 87 -18.12 4.15 -9.75
C ASN A 87 -16.98 3.54 -10.59
N ARG A 88 -15.77 4.03 -10.44
CA ARG A 88 -14.58 3.38 -11.03
C ARG A 88 -14.16 2.15 -10.22
N PRO A 89 -13.52 1.16 -10.85
CA PRO A 89 -12.99 0.00 -10.14
C PRO A 89 -12.13 0.35 -8.92
N GLU A 90 -11.30 1.40 -9.01
CA GLU A 90 -10.42 1.88 -7.96
C GLU A 90 -11.20 2.38 -6.72
N ALA A 91 -12.42 2.90 -6.92
CA ALA A 91 -13.29 3.28 -5.79
C ALA A 91 -13.66 2.05 -4.95
N GLY A 92 -13.85 0.89 -5.58
CA GLY A 92 -14.06 -0.39 -4.89
C GLY A 92 -12.85 -0.80 -4.06
N LEU A 93 -11.64 -0.64 -4.61
CA LEU A 93 -10.41 -0.94 -3.89
C LEU A 93 -10.20 -0.03 -2.66
N LEU A 94 -10.42 1.27 -2.80
CA LEU A 94 -10.35 2.20 -1.67
C LEU A 94 -11.45 1.89 -0.63
N GLY A 95 -12.65 1.57 -1.10
CA GLY A 95 -13.78 1.21 -0.23
C GLY A 95 -13.51 -0.02 0.63
N ILE A 96 -12.97 -1.11 0.06
CA ILE A 96 -12.68 -2.32 0.83
C ILE A 96 -11.52 -2.11 1.81
N ARG A 97 -10.50 -1.34 1.46
CA ARG A 97 -9.40 -0.96 2.38
C ARG A 97 -9.94 -0.22 3.61
N GLY A 98 -10.82 0.76 3.38
CA GLY A 98 -11.49 1.48 4.47
C GLY A 98 -12.40 0.59 5.31
N ALA A 99 -13.23 -0.24 4.67
CA ALA A 99 -14.18 -1.13 5.34
C ALA A 99 -13.52 -2.18 6.25
N LEU A 100 -12.31 -2.61 5.89
CA LEU A 100 -11.51 -3.58 6.65
C LEU A 100 -10.47 -2.91 7.58
N GLY A 101 -10.34 -1.58 7.56
CA GLY A 101 -9.36 -0.85 8.37
C GLY A 101 -7.90 -1.16 8.02
N LEU A 102 -7.61 -1.42 6.75
CA LEU A 102 -6.27 -1.79 6.27
C LEU A 102 -5.38 -0.55 6.11
N PHE A 103 -4.83 -0.08 7.21
CA PHE A 103 -4.09 1.18 7.26
C PHE A 103 -2.60 1.06 6.89
N ALA A 104 -2.02 -0.13 6.94
CA ALA A 104 -0.60 -0.36 6.67
C ALA A 104 -0.42 -1.18 5.39
N ASN A 105 0.22 -0.59 4.39
CA ASN A 105 0.64 -1.28 3.18
C ASN A 105 2.14 -1.55 3.22
N LEU A 106 2.50 -2.80 3.32
CA LEU A 106 3.89 -3.26 3.35
C LEU A 106 4.32 -3.64 1.94
N ARG A 107 5.24 -2.88 1.37
CA ARG A 107 5.73 -3.06 0.00
C ARG A 107 7.23 -3.38 0.00
N PRO A 108 7.60 -4.67 -0.01
CA PRO A 108 8.99 -5.07 -0.14
C PRO A 108 9.48 -4.85 -1.58
N SER A 109 10.59 -4.13 -1.73
CA SER A 109 11.33 -4.03 -2.98
C SER A 109 12.62 -4.83 -2.85
N VAL A 110 12.65 -5.98 -3.52
CA VAL A 110 13.76 -6.95 -3.40
C VAL A 110 14.29 -7.30 -4.79
N ILE A 111 15.59 -7.10 -4.99
CA ILE A 111 16.25 -7.59 -6.20
C ILE A 111 16.84 -8.97 -5.93
N PHE A 112 16.26 -9.98 -6.55
CA PHE A 112 16.78 -11.34 -6.50
C PHE A 112 17.99 -11.49 -7.43
N GLY A 113 19.07 -12.12 -6.94
CA GLY A 113 20.31 -12.30 -7.69
C GLY A 113 20.15 -12.78 -9.13
N PRO A 114 19.33 -13.82 -9.43
CA PRO A 114 19.08 -14.29 -10.81
C PRO A 114 18.38 -13.26 -11.71
N LEU A 115 17.67 -12.29 -11.14
CA LEU A 115 16.92 -11.24 -11.86
C LEU A 115 17.65 -9.90 -11.92
N LYS A 116 18.83 -9.80 -11.36
CA LYS A 116 19.60 -8.55 -11.26
C LYS A 116 19.84 -7.89 -12.62
N SER A 117 20.06 -8.68 -13.67
CA SER A 117 20.27 -8.19 -15.04
C SER A 117 19.03 -7.53 -15.67
N ALA A 118 17.85 -7.72 -15.08
CA ALA A 118 16.62 -7.08 -15.54
C ALA A 118 16.47 -5.63 -14.99
N SER A 119 17.24 -5.26 -13.98
CA SER A 119 17.23 -3.91 -13.44
C SER A 119 17.89 -2.91 -14.40
N PRO A 120 17.30 -1.73 -14.61
CA PRO A 120 17.93 -0.64 -15.37
C PRO A 120 19.04 0.07 -14.58
N ILE A 121 19.14 -0.19 -13.30
CA ILE A 121 20.13 0.43 -12.39
C ILE A 121 21.45 -0.34 -12.49
N LYS A 122 22.55 0.40 -12.55
CA LYS A 122 23.89 -0.19 -12.65
C LYS A 122 24.20 -1.10 -11.46
N ASP A 123 24.91 -2.19 -11.72
CA ASP A 123 25.31 -3.19 -10.75
C ASP A 123 26.10 -2.61 -9.55
N GLU A 124 26.93 -1.60 -9.79
CA GLU A 124 27.69 -0.90 -8.75
C GLU A 124 26.82 -0.13 -7.75
N ILE A 125 25.64 0.31 -8.19
CA ILE A 125 24.63 1.02 -7.37
C ILE A 125 23.81 0.03 -6.56
N ILE A 126 23.32 -1.02 -7.20
CA ILE A 126 22.51 -2.07 -6.57
C ILE A 126 23.37 -2.85 -5.53
N GLY A 127 24.61 -3.12 -5.86
CA GLY A 127 25.49 -3.98 -5.04
C GLY A 127 25.12 -5.46 -5.15
N GLY A 128 25.24 -6.21 -4.04
CA GLY A 128 24.97 -7.66 -4.01
C GLY A 128 23.47 -7.98 -3.96
N ASN A 129 22.81 -7.52 -2.92
CA ASN A 129 21.36 -7.69 -2.69
C ASN A 129 20.76 -6.35 -2.29
N LEU A 130 19.62 -6.05 -2.85
CA LEU A 130 18.80 -4.91 -2.44
C LEU A 130 17.50 -5.45 -1.81
N ASP A 131 17.20 -5.01 -0.61
CA ASP A 131 15.98 -5.33 0.12
C ASP A 131 15.54 -4.10 0.91
N VAL A 132 14.59 -3.36 0.36
CA VAL A 132 14.00 -2.17 0.98
C VAL A 132 12.53 -2.46 1.30
N MET A 133 12.10 -2.18 2.52
CA MET A 133 10.71 -2.28 2.93
C MET A 133 10.07 -0.89 2.97
N ILE A 134 9.10 -0.64 2.12
CA ILE A 134 8.31 0.61 2.17
C ILE A 134 7.03 0.37 2.96
N VAL A 135 6.87 1.10 4.04
CA VAL A 135 5.68 1.11 4.91
C VAL A 135 4.87 2.35 4.55
N ARG A 136 3.81 2.13 3.76
CA ARG A 136 2.90 3.16 3.26
C ARG A 136 1.67 3.23 4.15
N GLU A 137 1.33 4.40 4.69
CA GLU A 137 0.00 4.64 5.26
C GLU A 137 -1.04 4.54 4.13
N LEU A 138 -2.18 3.85 4.37
CA LEU A 138 -3.06 3.44 3.27
C LEU A 138 -4.49 3.98 3.35
N THR A 139 -4.94 4.51 4.49
CA THR A 139 -6.35 4.89 4.73
C THR A 139 -6.54 6.35 5.12
N GLY A 140 -5.49 7.15 5.04
CA GLY A 140 -5.51 8.61 5.24
C GLY A 140 -5.00 9.38 4.02
N GLY A 141 -4.72 10.65 4.23
CA GLY A 141 -4.13 11.55 3.25
C GLY A 141 -5.05 11.93 2.10
N ILE A 142 -4.45 12.30 0.98
CA ILE A 142 -5.14 12.90 -0.16
C ILE A 142 -6.15 11.95 -0.84
N TYR A 143 -5.98 10.65 -0.73
CA TYR A 143 -6.91 9.66 -1.33
C TYR A 143 -8.22 9.52 -0.55
N PHE A 144 -8.24 9.92 0.71
CA PHE A 144 -9.40 9.83 1.61
C PHE A 144 -9.92 11.19 2.10
N GLY A 145 -9.18 12.27 1.83
CA GLY A 145 -9.56 13.62 2.20
C GLY A 145 -10.74 14.18 1.39
N GLU A 146 -11.25 15.30 1.85
CA GLU A 146 -12.27 16.04 1.11
C GLU A 146 -11.74 16.44 -0.26
N ARG A 147 -12.63 16.33 -1.25
CA ARG A 147 -12.33 16.71 -2.62
C ARG A 147 -13.55 17.32 -3.29
N GLY A 148 -13.33 18.07 -4.32
CA GLY A 148 -14.44 18.66 -5.03
C GLY A 148 -14.05 19.50 -6.23
N ARG A 149 -15.09 20.11 -6.82
CA ARG A 149 -14.97 21.08 -7.90
C ARG A 149 -15.75 22.33 -7.55
N LYS A 150 -15.23 23.48 -7.92
CA LYS A 150 -15.88 24.77 -7.75
C LYS A 150 -15.47 25.71 -8.86
N GLU A 151 -16.13 26.86 -8.93
CA GLU A 151 -15.67 27.98 -9.76
C GLU A 151 -14.80 28.93 -8.94
N VAL A 152 -13.68 29.35 -9.50
CA VAL A 152 -12.78 30.35 -8.92
C VAL A 152 -12.47 31.37 -10.01
N ASN A 153 -12.83 32.64 -9.78
CA ASN A 153 -12.62 33.74 -10.73
C ASN A 153 -13.19 33.44 -12.14
N GLY A 154 -14.36 32.81 -12.22
CA GLY A 154 -15.02 32.45 -13.48
C GLY A 154 -14.41 31.23 -14.19
N GLN A 155 -13.52 30.46 -13.54
CA GLN A 155 -12.88 29.28 -14.11
C GLN A 155 -13.17 28.03 -13.29
N PRO A 156 -13.41 26.86 -13.92
CA PRO A 156 -13.52 25.59 -13.22
C PRO A 156 -12.24 25.26 -12.45
N ALA A 157 -12.38 24.88 -11.18
CA ALA A 157 -11.28 24.47 -10.32
C ALA A 157 -11.65 23.17 -9.60
N ALA A 158 -10.64 22.39 -9.25
CA ALA A 158 -10.78 21.17 -8.46
C ALA A 158 -9.75 21.17 -7.33
N TRP A 159 -10.07 20.46 -6.22
CA TRP A 159 -9.15 20.29 -5.10
C TRP A 159 -9.29 18.89 -4.49
N ASP A 160 -8.19 18.41 -3.93
CA ASP A 160 -8.10 17.27 -3.04
C ASP A 160 -7.33 17.69 -1.79
N THR A 161 -7.80 17.26 -0.61
CA THR A 161 -7.21 17.65 0.67
C THR A 161 -6.35 16.54 1.24
N GLU A 162 -5.09 16.84 1.53
CA GLU A 162 -4.24 15.94 2.30
C GLU A 162 -4.38 16.26 3.80
N MET A 163 -4.95 15.32 4.55
CA MET A 163 -5.16 15.45 5.98
C MET A 163 -4.69 14.20 6.71
N TYR A 164 -3.96 14.39 7.80
CA TYR A 164 -3.56 13.33 8.73
C TYR A 164 -3.86 13.75 10.16
N THR A 165 -4.33 12.80 10.95
CA THR A 165 -4.42 12.91 12.41
C THR A 165 -3.19 12.30 13.07
N ILE A 166 -2.90 12.73 14.31
CA ILE A 166 -1.81 12.14 15.11
C ILE A 166 -1.99 10.61 15.23
N GLY A 167 -3.21 10.13 15.45
CA GLY A 167 -3.48 8.69 15.60
C GLY A 167 -3.18 7.89 14.34
N GLU A 168 -3.46 8.42 13.15
CA GLU A 168 -3.11 7.76 11.88
C GLU A 168 -1.61 7.67 11.69
N VAL A 169 -0.89 8.74 11.98
CA VAL A 169 0.58 8.73 11.87
C VAL A 169 1.21 7.83 12.92
N GLU A 170 0.74 7.86 14.16
CA GLU A 170 1.27 7.05 15.26
C GLU A 170 1.13 5.55 14.97
N ARG A 171 -0.07 5.09 14.53
CA ARG A 171 -0.29 3.67 14.25
C ARG A 171 0.61 3.13 13.15
N ILE A 172 0.82 3.90 12.07
CA ILE A 172 1.68 3.45 10.97
C ILE A 172 3.17 3.56 11.34
N ALA A 173 3.56 4.57 12.13
CA ALA A 173 4.92 4.70 12.63
C ALA A 173 5.31 3.50 13.50
N ARG A 174 4.45 3.06 14.43
CA ARG A 174 4.70 1.86 15.24
C ARG A 174 4.93 0.62 14.39
N VAL A 175 4.12 0.40 13.35
CA VAL A 175 4.34 -0.71 12.40
C VAL A 175 5.72 -0.63 11.76
N ALA A 176 6.14 0.56 11.33
CA ALA A 176 7.44 0.76 10.68
C ALA A 176 8.62 0.55 11.65
N PHE A 177 8.52 1.04 12.87
CA PHE A 177 9.52 0.82 13.91
C PHE A 177 9.62 -0.65 14.33
N ASP A 178 8.51 -1.35 14.50
CA ASP A 178 8.48 -2.78 14.80
C ASP A 178 9.11 -3.63 13.68
N LEU A 179 8.92 -3.23 12.42
CA LEU A 179 9.60 -3.84 11.29
C LEU A 179 11.09 -3.54 11.29
N ALA A 180 11.49 -2.29 11.54
CA ALA A 180 12.89 -1.91 11.63
C ALA A 180 13.61 -2.69 12.73
N MET A 181 12.99 -2.91 13.90
CA MET A 181 13.53 -3.75 14.98
C MET A 181 13.82 -5.18 14.56
N LYS A 182 13.04 -5.73 13.62
CA LYS A 182 13.22 -7.09 13.07
C LYS A 182 14.18 -7.14 11.88
N ARG A 183 14.65 -5.98 11.40
CA ARG A 183 15.58 -5.80 10.27
C ARG A 183 16.90 -5.17 10.77
N ASN A 184 17.43 -4.22 10.03
CA ASN A 184 18.75 -3.60 10.34
C ASN A 184 18.65 -2.40 11.29
N LYS A 185 17.51 -2.20 11.96
CA LYS A 185 17.27 -1.11 12.92
C LYS A 185 17.49 0.28 12.32
N LYS A 186 17.11 0.44 11.05
CA LYS A 186 17.24 1.70 10.34
C LYS A 186 15.90 2.09 9.70
N LEU A 187 15.41 3.28 10.04
CA LEU A 187 14.15 3.83 9.55
C LEU A 187 14.36 5.20 8.92
N THR A 188 13.92 5.36 7.68
CA THR A 188 13.86 6.67 7.01
C THR A 188 12.41 7.11 6.89
N SER A 189 12.02 8.13 7.67
CA SER A 189 10.71 8.77 7.54
C SER A 189 10.74 9.80 6.42
N VAL A 190 9.87 9.61 5.42
CA VAL A 190 9.82 10.44 4.21
C VAL A 190 8.56 11.31 4.22
N ASP A 191 8.77 12.61 4.05
CA ASP A 191 7.73 13.63 4.13
C ASP A 191 8.05 14.86 3.24
N LYS A 192 7.22 15.90 3.32
CA LYS A 192 7.47 17.22 2.69
C LYS A 192 7.31 18.36 3.71
N ALA A 193 7.91 18.19 4.90
CA ALA A 193 7.74 19.10 6.04
C ALA A 193 8.27 20.53 5.80
N ASN A 194 9.12 20.73 4.80
CA ASN A 194 9.55 22.08 4.40
C ASN A 194 8.41 22.89 3.78
N VAL A 195 7.32 22.25 3.31
CA VAL A 195 6.19 22.92 2.63
C VAL A 195 4.86 22.62 3.31
N LEU A 196 4.55 21.34 3.56
CA LEU A 196 3.22 20.89 3.96
C LEU A 196 3.05 20.83 5.48
N GLU A 197 1.91 21.33 5.97
CA GLU A 197 1.55 21.27 7.38
C GLU A 197 1.27 19.84 7.85
N SER A 198 0.59 19.03 7.03
CA SER A 198 0.37 17.60 7.28
C SER A 198 1.70 16.85 7.48
N SER A 199 2.72 17.19 6.69
CA SER A 199 4.06 16.60 6.80
C SER A 199 4.82 17.09 8.05
N ARG A 200 4.57 18.30 8.54
CA ARG A 200 5.13 18.78 9.83
C ARG A 200 4.55 17.99 11.00
N LEU A 201 3.24 17.82 11.02
CA LEU A 201 2.56 16.97 12.01
C LEU A 201 3.07 15.52 11.94
N TRP A 202 3.24 14.98 10.72
CA TRP A 202 3.83 13.65 10.48
C TRP A 202 5.20 13.51 11.15
N ARG A 203 6.12 14.42 10.84
CA ARG A 203 7.49 14.40 11.37
C ARG A 203 7.54 14.52 12.89
N GLU A 204 6.74 15.40 13.48
CA GLU A 204 6.62 15.58 14.91
C GLU A 204 6.12 14.31 15.60
N THR A 205 5.10 13.69 15.04
CA THR A 205 4.52 12.44 15.57
C THR A 205 5.50 11.28 15.47
N VAL A 206 6.18 11.11 14.31
CA VAL A 206 7.19 10.06 14.14
C VAL A 206 8.34 10.21 15.11
N LYS A 207 8.82 11.44 15.36
CA LYS A 207 9.86 11.72 16.37
C LYS A 207 9.44 11.30 17.78
N ARG A 208 8.18 11.59 18.16
CA ARG A 208 7.63 11.19 19.46
C ARG A 208 7.55 9.66 19.58
N VAL A 209 7.10 8.96 18.54
CA VAL A 209 7.07 7.48 18.55
C VAL A 209 8.46 6.89 18.65
N ALA A 210 9.48 7.53 18.04
CA ALA A 210 10.87 7.06 18.10
C ALA A 210 11.44 6.99 19.51
N GLU A 211 10.92 7.76 20.46
CA GLU A 211 11.32 7.72 21.88
C GLU A 211 11.09 6.32 22.49
N ASP A 212 10.10 5.58 22.01
CA ASP A 212 9.81 4.20 22.43
C ASP A 212 10.75 3.16 21.76
N TYR A 213 11.56 3.57 20.77
CA TYR A 213 12.42 2.68 19.98
C TYR A 213 13.87 3.17 19.91
N PRO A 214 14.58 3.30 21.05
CA PRO A 214 15.91 3.91 21.12
C PRO A 214 16.99 3.14 20.33
N GLU A 215 16.74 1.88 19.96
CA GLU A 215 17.65 1.07 19.17
C GLU A 215 17.55 1.31 17.65
N VAL A 216 16.53 2.03 17.19
CA VAL A 216 16.30 2.29 15.76
C VAL A 216 16.91 3.64 15.38
N GLU A 217 17.82 3.62 14.42
CA GLU A 217 18.36 4.83 13.79
C GLU A 217 17.25 5.47 12.93
N LEU A 218 16.68 6.59 13.41
CA LEU A 218 15.69 7.36 12.68
C LEU A 218 16.33 8.48 11.87
N ASN A 219 16.11 8.47 10.56
CA ASN A 219 16.44 9.54 9.64
C ASN A 219 15.17 10.16 9.03
N HIS A 220 15.25 11.45 8.69
CA HIS A 220 14.19 12.13 7.95
C HIS A 220 14.69 12.58 6.57
N MET A 221 13.86 12.36 5.54
CA MET A 221 14.18 12.77 4.18
C MET A 221 12.98 13.41 3.51
N TYR A 222 13.19 14.45 2.71
CA TYR A 222 12.12 14.98 1.87
C TYR A 222 11.86 14.03 0.70
N VAL A 223 10.60 13.93 0.28
CA VAL A 223 10.16 12.96 -0.73
C VAL A 223 10.89 13.10 -2.06
N ASP A 224 11.13 14.32 -2.51
CA ASP A 224 11.88 14.61 -3.75
C ASP A 224 13.34 14.13 -3.67
N ASN A 225 13.99 14.29 -2.52
CA ASN A 225 15.32 13.73 -2.30
C ASN A 225 15.27 12.20 -2.18
N CYS A 226 14.26 11.63 -1.53
CA CYS A 226 14.11 10.19 -1.43
C CYS A 226 14.00 9.53 -2.80
N ALA A 227 13.19 10.08 -3.71
CA ALA A 227 13.08 9.63 -5.09
C ALA A 227 14.45 9.63 -5.80
N MET A 228 15.21 10.72 -5.71
CA MET A 228 16.57 10.75 -6.26
C MET A 228 17.49 9.69 -5.64
N GLN A 229 17.39 9.45 -4.33
CA GLN A 229 18.26 8.54 -3.61
C GLN A 229 17.93 7.07 -3.86
N LEU A 230 16.67 6.73 -4.15
CA LEU A 230 16.28 5.39 -4.58
C LEU A 230 17.00 4.97 -5.87
N VAL A 231 17.21 5.90 -6.80
CA VAL A 231 17.97 5.66 -8.03
C VAL A 231 19.48 5.72 -7.81
N ARG A 232 19.98 6.64 -6.96
CA ARG A 232 21.41 6.92 -6.83
C ARG A 232 22.11 6.07 -5.79
N ASN A 233 21.45 5.75 -4.70
CA ASN A 233 22.00 4.98 -3.58
C ASN A 233 20.91 4.27 -2.80
N PRO A 234 20.19 3.29 -3.41
CA PRO A 234 19.11 2.58 -2.75
C PRO A 234 19.55 1.80 -1.51
N ARG A 235 20.82 1.37 -1.46
CA ARG A 235 21.40 0.59 -0.34
C ARG A 235 21.47 1.34 0.99
N GLN A 236 21.26 2.66 1.00
CA GLN A 236 21.18 3.41 2.24
C GLN A 236 19.90 3.15 3.03
N PHE A 237 18.85 2.63 2.34
CA PHE A 237 17.54 2.38 2.94
C PHE A 237 17.44 0.94 3.46
N ASP A 238 16.70 0.78 4.56
CA ASP A 238 16.23 -0.50 5.09
C ASP A 238 14.70 -0.46 5.19
N VAL A 239 14.15 0.38 6.06
CA VAL A 239 12.72 0.64 6.13
C VAL A 239 12.45 2.11 5.77
N ILE A 240 11.52 2.34 4.84
CA ILE A 240 11.01 3.67 4.50
C ILE A 240 9.58 3.77 5.03
N LEU A 241 9.29 4.78 5.84
CA LEU A 241 7.96 5.11 6.33
C LEU A 241 7.46 6.37 5.64
N THR A 242 6.25 6.35 5.08
CA THR A 242 5.73 7.51 4.37
C THR A 242 4.21 7.54 4.26
N SER A 243 3.68 8.71 3.86
CA SER A 243 2.26 8.97 3.64
C SER A 243 1.70 8.20 2.44
N ASN A 244 0.39 8.26 2.25
CA ASN A 244 -0.32 7.46 1.24
C ASN A 244 0.19 7.74 -0.18
N ILE A 245 0.11 8.99 -0.66
CA ILE A 245 0.52 9.33 -2.04
C ILE A 245 2.03 9.20 -2.24
N PHE A 246 2.85 9.60 -1.28
CA PHE A 246 4.29 9.47 -1.41
C PHE A 246 4.71 8.00 -1.42
N GLY A 247 4.07 7.16 -0.61
CA GLY A 247 4.30 5.72 -0.60
C GLY A 247 3.86 5.02 -1.87
N ASP A 248 2.82 5.51 -2.53
CA ASP A 248 2.39 5.00 -3.84
C ASP A 248 3.49 5.21 -4.88
N ILE A 249 3.97 6.45 -4.98
CA ILE A 249 4.99 6.84 -5.98
C ILE A 249 6.33 6.15 -5.70
N LEU A 250 6.83 6.27 -4.47
CA LEU A 250 8.16 5.76 -4.12
C LEU A 250 8.27 4.23 -4.17
N SER A 251 7.19 3.50 -3.89
CA SER A 251 7.21 2.04 -3.94
C SER A 251 7.15 1.49 -5.36
N ASP A 252 6.69 2.28 -6.32
CA ASP A 252 6.71 1.91 -7.74
C ASP A 252 8.04 2.32 -8.41
N GLU A 253 8.78 3.26 -7.81
CA GLU A 253 10.13 3.65 -8.23
C GLU A 253 11.21 2.70 -7.68
N ALA A 254 11.00 2.11 -6.50
CA ALA A 254 11.98 1.25 -5.81
C ALA A 254 12.08 -0.18 -6.45
#